data_5d6ce142d0fdafc85cb603572f75979f
#
_entry.id   5d6ce142d0fdafc85cb603572f75979f
#
_cell.length_a   1.000
_cell.length_b   1.000
_cell.length_c   1.000
_cell.angle_alpha   90.00
_cell.angle_beta   90.00
_cell.angle_gamma   90.00
#
_symmetry.space_group_name_H-M   'P 1'
#
loop_
_entity.id
_entity.type
_entity.pdbx_description
1 polymer ?
#
loop_
_entity_poly.entity_id
_entity_poly.type
_entity_poly.pdbx_seq_one_letter_code
_entity_poly.pdbx_strand_id
1 'polypeptide(L)'
;METLVLEKNKSAYKLQNVPPIYYINLDGEPERKIYMESQFKYWEIEDYTRISAYDGRDDDLSDIIKGTYPVNMTSGEVGCTTSHLKAIKHWYETSDSSYALMMEDDIDLNLVKFWTFTWKDFMRGLPYDWDVVQLAIIC
;
A
#
# COMPACT_ATOMS: atom_id res chain seq x y z
N MET A 1 -7.63 36.28 -7.08
CA MET A 1 -6.99 35.01 -6.76
C MET A 1 -7.84 33.88 -7.38
N GLU A 2 -7.31 33.25 -8.38
CA GLU A 2 -8.02 32.14 -9.00
C GLU A 2 -8.06 30.97 -8.04
N THR A 3 -9.26 30.55 -7.69
CA THR A 3 -9.45 29.31 -6.96
C THR A 3 -9.06 28.18 -7.87
N LEU A 4 -8.01 27.46 -7.55
CA LEU A 4 -7.68 26.21 -8.22
C LEU A 4 -8.86 25.23 -8.01
N VAL A 5 -9.71 25.14 -9.00
CA VAL A 5 -10.72 24.09 -9.05
C VAL A 5 -9.96 22.81 -9.35
N LEU A 6 -9.72 22.01 -8.31
CA LEU A 6 -9.18 20.66 -8.48
C LEU A 6 -10.20 19.90 -9.34
N GLU A 7 -9.74 19.49 -10.49
CA GLU A 7 -10.55 18.70 -11.41
C GLU A 7 -11.03 17.43 -10.71
N LYS A 8 -12.34 17.21 -10.72
CA LYS A 8 -12.92 16.01 -10.12
C LYS A 8 -12.45 14.77 -10.87
N ASN A 9 -12.01 13.76 -10.13
CA ASN A 9 -11.67 12.46 -10.70
C ASN A 9 -12.96 11.68 -11.03
N LYS A 10 -13.37 11.71 -12.29
CA LYS A 10 -14.55 10.99 -12.77
C LYS A 10 -14.40 9.47 -12.75
N SER A 11 -13.17 8.98 -12.59
CA SER A 11 -12.87 7.54 -12.49
C SER A 11 -12.82 7.03 -11.04
N ALA A 12 -13.01 7.88 -10.04
CA ALA A 12 -12.90 7.51 -8.63
C ALA A 12 -13.82 6.36 -8.23
N TYR A 13 -14.98 6.22 -8.87
CA TYR A 13 -15.91 5.11 -8.62
C TYR A 13 -15.29 3.73 -8.84
N LYS A 14 -14.24 3.64 -9.65
CA LYS A 14 -13.56 2.36 -9.94
C LYS A 14 -12.85 1.78 -8.72
N LEU A 15 -12.45 2.63 -7.78
CA LEU A 15 -11.82 2.22 -6.52
C LEU A 15 -12.75 2.34 -5.32
N GLN A 16 -14.05 2.53 -5.55
CA GLN A 16 -15.03 2.58 -4.47
C GLN A 16 -15.06 1.26 -3.72
N ASN A 17 -15.09 1.32 -2.39
CA ASN A 17 -15.12 0.16 -1.50
C ASN A 17 -13.85 -0.72 -1.52
N VAL A 18 -12.70 -0.17 -1.89
CA VAL A 18 -11.43 -0.86 -1.62
C VAL A 18 -11.29 -1.11 -0.12
N PRO A 19 -10.64 -2.21 0.28
CA PRO A 19 -10.46 -2.49 1.70
C PRO A 19 -9.53 -1.45 2.35
N PRO A 20 -9.40 -1.47 3.68
CA PRO A 20 -8.42 -0.60 4.36
C PRO A 20 -7.04 -0.71 3.73
N ILE A 21 -6.45 0.43 3.43
CA ILE A 21 -5.12 0.52 2.83
C ILE A 21 -4.09 0.78 3.91
N TYR A 22 -3.00 0.03 3.87
CA TYR A 22 -1.82 0.25 4.69
C TYR A 22 -0.64 0.52 3.75
N TYR A 23 -0.16 1.75 3.74
CA TYR A 23 0.97 2.10 2.88
C TYR A 23 2.24 2.28 3.69
N ILE A 24 3.32 1.77 3.15
CA ILE A 24 4.63 1.69 3.80
C ILE A 24 5.48 2.85 3.31
N ASN A 25 5.97 3.66 4.24
CA ASN A 25 6.75 4.85 3.92
C ASN A 25 7.81 5.08 4.98
N LEU A 26 9.04 5.34 4.54
CA LEU A 26 10.15 5.73 5.43
C LEU A 26 9.90 7.11 6.03
N ASP A 27 10.21 7.29 7.31
CA ASP A 27 10.05 8.57 8.01
C ASP A 27 10.88 9.70 7.35
N GLY A 28 11.99 9.36 6.74
CA GLY A 28 12.86 10.28 6.02
C GLY A 28 12.37 10.67 4.62
N GLU A 29 11.23 10.16 4.17
CA GLU A 29 10.68 10.39 2.83
C GLU A 29 9.30 11.10 2.89
N PRO A 30 9.24 12.34 3.41
CA PRO A 30 7.96 13.05 3.56
C PRO A 30 7.30 13.39 2.23
N GLU A 31 8.06 13.56 1.17
CA GLU A 31 7.52 13.86 -0.17
C GLU A 31 6.74 12.68 -0.74
N ARG A 32 7.21 11.46 -0.52
CA ARG A 32 6.49 10.25 -0.91
C ARG A 32 5.21 10.06 -0.13
N LYS A 33 5.21 10.42 1.15
CA LYS A 33 3.99 10.46 1.95
C LYS A 33 2.95 11.39 1.34
N ILE A 34 3.35 12.62 1.00
CA ILE A 34 2.48 13.61 0.35
C ILE A 34 1.96 13.09 -0.98
N TYR A 35 2.83 12.47 -1.78
CA TYR A 35 2.47 11.87 -3.05
C TYR A 35 1.37 10.82 -2.89
N MET A 36 1.52 9.89 -1.95
CA MET A 36 0.53 8.84 -1.72
C MET A 36 -0.80 9.41 -1.21
N GLU A 37 -0.76 10.28 -0.22
CA GLU A 37 -1.97 10.84 0.38
C GLU A 37 -2.71 11.79 -0.59
N SER A 38 -1.99 12.44 -1.48
CA SER A 38 -2.59 13.23 -2.57
C SER A 38 -3.35 12.34 -3.55
N GLN A 39 -2.80 11.17 -3.88
CA GLN A 39 -3.49 10.19 -4.71
C GLN A 39 -4.75 9.66 -4.02
N PHE A 40 -4.68 9.32 -2.74
CA PHE A 40 -5.84 8.84 -2.01
C PHE A 40 -6.96 9.87 -2.02
N LYS A 41 -6.63 11.13 -1.81
CA LYS A 41 -7.61 12.22 -1.90
C LYS A 41 -8.22 12.33 -3.29
N TYR A 42 -7.41 12.26 -4.32
CA TYR A 42 -7.86 12.35 -5.71
C TYR A 42 -8.79 11.17 -6.10
N TRP A 43 -8.55 10.00 -5.53
CA TRP A 43 -9.36 8.79 -5.75
C TRP A 43 -10.49 8.63 -4.72
N GLU A 44 -10.71 9.61 -3.87
CA GLU A 44 -11.75 9.60 -2.83
C GLU A 44 -11.61 8.43 -1.86
N ILE A 45 -10.37 8.06 -1.54
CA ILE A 45 -10.03 7.01 -0.59
C ILE A 45 -9.75 7.66 0.76
N GLU A 46 -10.51 7.30 1.78
CA GLU A 46 -10.39 7.84 3.14
C GLU A 46 -9.81 6.84 4.14
N ASP A 47 -10.03 5.55 3.91
CA ASP A 47 -9.60 4.50 4.83
C ASP A 47 -8.19 4.02 4.51
N TYR A 48 -7.21 4.74 5.00
CA TYR A 48 -5.80 4.37 4.86
C TYR A 48 -5.03 4.66 6.14
N THR A 49 -3.97 3.91 6.35
CA THR A 49 -3.04 4.06 7.47
C THR A 49 -1.61 4.04 6.95
N ARG A 50 -0.82 4.99 7.37
CA ARG A 50 0.62 4.99 7.10
C ARG A 50 1.32 4.04 8.06
N ILE A 51 2.18 3.20 7.54
CA ILE A 51 3.09 2.35 8.31
C ILE A 51 4.50 2.90 8.17
N SER A 52 5.11 3.26 9.30
CA SER A 52 6.51 3.68 9.32
C SER A 52 7.39 2.48 8.97
N ALA A 53 8.10 2.60 7.84
CA ALA A 53 8.93 1.52 7.33
C ALA A 53 10.20 1.35 8.15
N TYR A 54 10.72 0.14 8.21
CA TYR A 54 12.08 -0.12 8.66
C TYR A 54 13.07 0.19 7.54
N ASP A 55 14.12 0.92 7.88
CA ASP A 55 15.27 1.09 6.98
C ASP A 55 16.28 0.00 7.31
N GLY A 56 16.39 -0.99 6.44
CA GLY A 56 17.29 -2.12 6.65
C GLY A 56 18.79 -1.74 6.67
N ARG A 57 19.11 -0.52 6.26
CA ARG A 57 20.49 0.00 6.30
C ARG A 57 20.85 0.62 7.65
N ASP A 58 19.88 1.23 8.31
CA ASP A 58 20.09 2.06 9.49
C ASP A 58 19.42 1.50 10.76
N ASP A 59 18.31 0.77 10.60
CA ASP A 59 17.57 0.22 11.72
C ASP A 59 18.16 -1.10 12.23
N ASP A 60 18.19 -1.26 13.54
CA ASP A 60 18.53 -2.53 14.16
C ASP A 60 17.30 -3.44 14.17
N LEU A 61 17.34 -4.48 13.34
CA LEU A 61 16.24 -5.44 13.17
C LEU A 61 16.47 -6.75 13.98
N SER A 62 17.47 -6.79 14.86
CA SER A 62 17.83 -8.00 15.61
C SER A 62 16.71 -8.54 16.49
N ASP A 63 15.81 -7.68 16.98
CA ASP A 63 14.65 -8.08 17.77
C ASP A 63 13.53 -8.69 16.93
N ILE A 64 13.53 -8.41 15.62
CA ILE A 64 12.48 -8.82 14.67
C ILE A 64 12.92 -10.05 13.93
N ILE A 65 14.17 -10.07 13.46
CA ILE A 65 14.73 -11.17 12.67
C ILE A 65 15.45 -12.12 13.61
N LYS A 66 14.93 -13.33 13.70
CA LYS A 66 15.54 -14.42 14.46
C LYS A 66 16.23 -15.38 13.48
N GLY A 67 17.50 -15.64 13.70
CA GLY A 67 18.29 -16.50 12.83
C GLY A 67 18.95 -15.72 11.69
N THR A 68 19.30 -16.44 10.63
CA THR A 68 19.98 -15.90 9.46
C THR A 68 19.02 -15.81 8.26
N TYR A 69 19.10 -14.72 7.53
CA TYR A 69 18.41 -14.59 6.25
C TYR A 69 19.38 -14.90 5.10
N PRO A 70 18.88 -15.18 3.89
CA PRO A 70 19.74 -15.51 2.75
C PRO A 70 20.81 -14.45 2.50
N VAL A 71 22.05 -14.87 2.32
CA VAL A 71 23.22 -13.99 2.12
C VAL A 71 23.13 -13.09 0.90
N ASN A 72 22.26 -13.42 -0.06
CA ASN A 72 22.03 -12.62 -1.26
C ASN A 72 20.94 -11.56 -1.09
N MET A 73 20.28 -11.48 0.06
CA MET A 73 19.35 -10.40 0.34
C MET A 73 20.11 -9.12 0.69
N THR A 74 19.72 -8.02 0.05
CA THR A 74 20.23 -6.70 0.39
C THR A 74 19.57 -6.17 1.67
N SER A 75 20.22 -5.21 2.32
CA SER A 75 19.61 -4.56 3.50
C SER A 75 18.30 -3.85 3.17
N GLY A 76 18.18 -3.29 1.95
CA GLY A 76 16.93 -2.70 1.47
C GLY A 76 15.81 -3.72 1.35
N GLU A 77 16.09 -4.89 0.82
CA GLU A 77 15.12 -5.99 0.72
C GLU A 77 14.68 -6.49 2.09
N VAL A 78 15.58 -6.57 3.04
CA VAL A 78 15.26 -6.94 4.42
C VAL A 78 14.35 -5.90 5.07
N GLY A 79 14.67 -4.62 4.91
CA GLY A 79 13.83 -3.52 5.40
C GLY A 79 12.45 -3.53 4.79
N CYS A 80 12.35 -3.73 3.48
CA CYS A 80 11.07 -3.83 2.76
C CYS A 80 10.23 -5.01 3.27
N THR A 81 10.81 -6.20 3.34
CA THR A 81 10.11 -7.41 3.80
C THR A 81 9.60 -7.26 5.23
N THR A 82 10.45 -6.78 6.15
CA THR A 82 10.05 -6.59 7.55
C THR A 82 9.00 -5.50 7.71
N SER A 83 9.03 -4.48 6.86
CA SER A 83 8.01 -3.42 6.85
C SER A 83 6.65 -3.93 6.37
N HIS A 84 6.61 -4.81 5.37
CA HIS A 84 5.38 -5.47 4.94
C HIS A 84 4.80 -6.35 6.06
N LEU A 85 5.64 -7.11 6.74
CA LEU A 85 5.21 -7.92 7.89
C LEU A 85 4.67 -7.05 9.03
N LYS A 86 5.28 -5.89 9.26
CA LYS A 86 4.79 -4.91 10.24
C LYS A 86 3.40 -4.40 9.86
N ALA A 87 3.18 -4.09 8.59
CA ALA A 87 1.88 -3.63 8.10
C ALA A 87 0.79 -4.71 8.26
N ILE A 88 1.10 -5.95 7.91
CA ILE A 88 0.18 -7.09 8.06
C ILE A 88 -0.17 -7.31 9.53
N LYS A 89 0.84 -7.28 10.41
CA LYS A 89 0.63 -7.42 11.85
C LYS A 89 -0.27 -6.30 12.38
N HIS A 90 -0.02 -5.07 11.97
CA HIS A 90 -0.82 -3.92 12.40
C HIS A 90 -2.29 -4.08 11.99
N TRP A 91 -2.53 -4.44 10.73
CA TRP A 91 -3.88 -4.74 10.27
C TRP A 91 -4.54 -5.84 11.09
N TYR A 92 -3.84 -6.96 11.27
CA TYR A 92 -4.37 -8.12 12.00
C TYR A 92 -4.76 -7.78 13.44
N GLU A 93 -3.96 -6.97 14.12
CA GLU A 93 -4.16 -6.63 15.52
C GLU A 93 -5.18 -5.50 15.74
N THR A 94 -5.38 -4.62 14.76
CA THR A 94 -6.14 -3.36 14.98
C THR A 94 -7.40 -3.22 14.12
N SER A 95 -7.58 -4.05 13.10
CA SER A 95 -8.70 -3.93 12.17
C SER A 95 -9.67 -5.09 12.29
N ASP A 96 -10.95 -4.79 12.15
CA ASP A 96 -12.00 -5.81 12.04
C ASP A 96 -12.25 -6.26 10.59
N SER A 97 -11.57 -5.65 9.63
CA SER A 97 -11.72 -6.00 8.22
C SER A 97 -11.13 -7.38 7.92
N SER A 98 -11.86 -8.17 7.13
CA SER A 98 -11.44 -9.53 6.73
C SER A 98 -10.24 -9.54 5.80
N TYR A 99 -9.97 -8.43 5.12
CA TYR A 99 -8.85 -8.29 4.20
C TYR A 99 -8.40 -6.83 4.15
N ALA A 100 -7.21 -6.63 3.64
CA ALA A 100 -6.59 -5.32 3.55
C ALA A 100 -5.73 -5.21 2.29
N LEU A 101 -5.40 -4.00 1.90
CA LEU A 101 -4.54 -3.70 0.77
C LEU A 101 -3.23 -3.11 1.29
N MET A 102 -2.14 -3.82 1.06
CA MET A 102 -0.79 -3.36 1.41
C MET A 102 -0.13 -2.75 0.19
N MET A 103 0.50 -1.60 0.34
CA MET A 103 1.22 -0.96 -0.76
C MET A 103 2.44 -0.20 -0.27
N GLU A 104 3.39 -0.03 -1.17
CA GLU A 104 4.56 0.83 -0.96
C GLU A 104 4.23 2.27 -1.37
N ASP A 105 5.13 3.19 -1.06
CA ASP A 105 4.92 4.63 -1.25
C ASP A 105 5.30 5.16 -2.65
N ASP A 106 5.46 4.27 -3.60
CA ASP A 106 5.75 4.57 -5.01
C ASP A 106 4.69 4.04 -5.98
N ILE A 107 3.54 3.60 -5.46
CA ILE A 107 2.42 3.13 -6.30
C ILE A 107 1.79 4.31 -7.04
N ASP A 108 1.51 4.09 -8.32
CA ASP A 108 0.80 5.05 -9.17
C ASP A 108 -0.60 4.54 -9.49
N LEU A 109 -1.62 5.20 -8.95
CA LEU A 109 -3.02 4.83 -9.16
C LEU A 109 -3.60 5.35 -10.48
N ASN A 110 -2.86 6.13 -11.26
CA ASN A 110 -3.38 6.72 -12.49
C ASN A 110 -3.75 5.68 -13.55
N LEU A 111 -3.13 4.52 -13.52
CA LEU A 111 -3.47 3.43 -14.45
C LEU A 111 -4.90 2.91 -14.27
N VAL A 112 -5.49 3.11 -13.11
CA VAL A 112 -6.87 2.72 -12.83
C VAL A 112 -7.86 3.44 -13.76
N LYS A 113 -7.53 4.62 -14.24
CA LYS A 113 -8.37 5.35 -15.22
C LYS A 113 -8.64 4.53 -16.46
N PHE A 114 -7.72 3.65 -16.83
CA PHE A 114 -7.80 2.82 -18.03
C PHE A 114 -8.47 1.46 -17.78
N TRP A 115 -8.83 1.16 -16.53
CA TRP A 115 -9.56 -0.09 -16.24
C TRP A 115 -10.93 -0.07 -16.88
N THR A 116 -11.32 -1.18 -17.49
CA THR A 116 -12.65 -1.41 -18.03
C THR A 116 -13.60 -2.04 -17.00
N PHE A 117 -13.14 -2.18 -15.76
CA PHE A 117 -13.84 -2.80 -14.65
C PHE A 117 -13.64 -1.97 -13.38
N THR A 118 -14.45 -2.25 -12.37
CA THR A 118 -14.33 -1.65 -11.04
C THR A 118 -13.61 -2.60 -10.07
N TRP A 119 -13.20 -2.08 -8.91
CA TRP A 119 -12.70 -2.92 -7.83
C TRP A 119 -13.69 -4.03 -7.46
N LYS A 120 -14.97 -3.72 -7.41
CA LYS A 120 -16.03 -4.70 -7.13
C LYS A 120 -16.06 -5.82 -8.17
N ASP A 121 -15.94 -5.47 -9.44
CA ASP A 121 -15.88 -6.47 -10.53
C ASP A 121 -14.66 -7.36 -10.40
N PHE A 122 -13.51 -6.76 -10.09
CA PHE A 122 -12.26 -7.49 -9.85
C PHE A 122 -12.43 -8.50 -8.72
N MET A 123 -12.96 -8.08 -7.57
CA MET A 123 -13.16 -8.95 -6.42
C MET A 123 -14.10 -10.11 -6.71
N ARG A 124 -15.14 -9.89 -7.50
CA ARG A 124 -16.07 -10.93 -7.92
C ARG A 124 -15.45 -11.99 -8.81
N GLY A 125 -14.42 -11.63 -9.56
CA GLY A 125 -13.70 -12.53 -10.46
C GLY A 125 -12.65 -13.40 -9.79
N LEU A 126 -12.35 -13.14 -8.50
CA LEU A 126 -11.36 -13.93 -7.77
C LEU A 126 -11.89 -15.33 -7.44
N PRO A 127 -11.02 -16.36 -7.41
CA PRO A 127 -11.39 -17.66 -6.86
C PRO A 127 -11.89 -17.51 -5.42
N TYR A 128 -12.91 -18.29 -5.05
CA TYR A 128 -13.51 -18.19 -3.72
C TYR A 128 -12.53 -18.50 -2.57
N ASP A 129 -11.47 -19.25 -2.86
CA ASP A 129 -10.46 -19.71 -1.90
C ASP A 129 -9.14 -18.90 -1.97
N TRP A 130 -9.18 -17.69 -2.50
CA TRP A 130 -7.98 -16.85 -2.55
C TRP A 130 -7.53 -16.43 -1.15
N ASP A 131 -6.21 -16.39 -0.94
CA ASP A 131 -5.61 -15.92 0.31
C ASP A 131 -4.85 -14.60 0.10
N VAL A 132 -4.06 -14.53 -0.96
CA VAL A 132 -3.26 -13.35 -1.31
C VAL A 132 -3.34 -13.10 -2.80
N VAL A 133 -3.50 -11.83 -3.17
CA VAL A 133 -3.48 -11.41 -4.57
C VAL A 133 -2.40 -10.34 -4.75
N GLN A 134 -1.49 -10.57 -5.66
CA GLN A 134 -0.49 -9.59 -6.04
C GLN A 134 -1.03 -8.73 -7.18
N LEU A 135 -1.22 -7.44 -6.92
CA LEU A 135 -1.85 -6.51 -7.86
C LEU A 135 -0.84 -5.84 -8.80
N ALA A 136 0.42 -5.75 -8.39
CA ALA A 136 1.48 -5.15 -9.19
C ALA A 136 2.71 -6.04 -9.18
N ILE A 137 3.27 -6.26 -10.35
CA ILE A 137 4.53 -6.99 -10.53
C ILE A 137 5.48 -6.05 -11.27
N ILE A 138 6.63 -5.81 -10.67
CA ILE A 138 7.72 -5.08 -11.32
C ILE A 138 8.68 -6.14 -11.89
N CYS A 139 8.82 -6.12 -13.18
CA CYS A 139 9.76 -6.99 -13.89
C CYS A 139 11.04 -6.25 -14.24
#